data_3311b2ecb8c48a4adb8ebfb1862bee43
#
_entry.id   3311b2ecb8c48a4adb8ebfb1862bee43
#
_cell.length_a   1.000
_cell.length_b   1.000
_cell.length_c   1.000
_cell.angle_alpha   90.00
_cell.angle_beta   90.00
_cell.angle_gamma   90.00
#
_symmetry.space_group_name_H-M   'P 1'
#
loop_
_entity.id
_entity.type
_entity.pdbx_description
1 polymer ?
#
loop_
_entity_poly.entity_id
_entity_poly.type
_entity_poly.pdbx_seq_one_letter_code
_entity_poly.pdbx_strand_id
1 'polypeptide(L)'
;MRSFDKNFERLQLALAGVLVVGALTGCGSSKSESSEKKTDDKKITVAASATPHAEILEEAKTLLKDKGYELEVKVFDDYVQPNNVVESGEFDANYFQHVPYLEQFNEEKGTHLVVAGKIHYEPFGIYPGTKKDLKDIAKGDKIAVPNDTTNEARALLLLQDNGIIKLKDGAGIKATVNDIEENPNNIEIVELEAAQVPRVVNEVAYVVLNGNYALEANYTVKKDALAYEKSDSEAAKTYVNVIAVKEGNENSEKIKALVDVLKSDSIKKFIDEKYDGAVIVYDGE
;
A
#
# COMPACT_ATOMS: atom_id res chain seq x y z
N MET A 1 12.76 56.46 -23.47
CA MET A 1 13.79 57.51 -23.21
C MET A 1 14.90 56.89 -22.37
N ARG A 2 16.09 56.82 -23.00
CA ARG A 2 17.46 56.52 -22.53
C ARG A 2 17.65 55.10 -21.93
N SER A 3 18.27 54.13 -22.60
CA SER A 3 19.49 54.08 -23.42
C SER A 3 20.83 54.08 -22.66
N PHE A 4 21.63 53.10 -23.06
CA PHE A 4 23.12 53.03 -22.99
C PHE A 4 23.72 52.43 -21.71
N ASP A 5 24.80 51.69 -21.72
CA ASP A 5 25.70 51.15 -22.79
C ASP A 5 26.56 50.01 -22.21
N LYS A 6 26.89 49.07 -23.03
CA LYS A 6 28.09 48.37 -23.39
C LYS A 6 29.42 48.92 -22.85
N ASN A 7 30.32 48.00 -22.47
CA ASN A 7 31.69 47.82 -22.96
C ASN A 7 32.41 46.77 -22.13
N PHE A 8 32.92 45.66 -22.73
CA PHE A 8 34.20 45.49 -23.41
C PHE A 8 35.36 45.70 -22.43
N GLU A 9 36.25 44.75 -22.20
CA GLU A 9 37.33 44.23 -23.06
C GLU A 9 38.08 43.03 -22.45
N ARG A 10 38.55 42.23 -23.34
CA ARG A 10 39.55 41.17 -23.31
C ARG A 10 40.88 41.59 -22.69
N LEU A 11 41.55 40.64 -22.04
CA LEU A 11 43.00 40.55 -22.17
C LEU A 11 43.47 39.09 -22.21
N GLN A 12 44.11 38.77 -23.30
CA GLN A 12 44.89 37.53 -23.55
C GLN A 12 46.36 37.74 -23.20
N LEU A 13 47.08 36.63 -23.21
CA LEU A 13 48.53 36.40 -23.29
C LEU A 13 49.19 35.93 -21.99
N ALA A 14 50.09 35.02 -21.98
CA ALA A 14 50.59 33.90 -22.79
C ALA A 14 51.89 33.39 -22.10
N LEU A 15 52.18 32.12 -22.38
CA LEU A 15 53.52 31.47 -22.48
C LEU A 15 54.29 31.16 -21.16
N ALA A 16 54.68 29.98 -20.95
CA ALA A 16 55.82 29.11 -21.28
C ALA A 16 55.96 28.05 -20.18
N GLY A 17 55.95 26.81 -20.35
CA GLY A 17 56.76 25.88 -21.06
C GLY A 17 57.94 25.38 -20.23
N VAL A 18 57.87 24.22 -19.56
CA VAL A 18 59.04 23.35 -19.33
C VAL A 18 58.57 21.88 -19.30
N LEU A 19 59.09 21.14 -20.28
CA LEU A 19 59.07 19.68 -20.35
C LEU A 19 60.12 19.12 -19.39
N VAL A 20 59.73 18.16 -18.54
CA VAL A 20 60.67 17.17 -18.02
C VAL A 20 60.06 15.78 -18.20
N VAL A 21 60.70 15.00 -19.05
CA VAL A 21 60.47 13.57 -19.27
C VAL A 21 61.12 12.81 -18.12
N GLY A 22 60.36 11.94 -17.49
CA GLY A 22 60.87 10.97 -16.53
C GLY A 22 60.01 9.74 -16.55
N ALA A 23 60.35 8.76 -17.38
CA ALA A 23 59.79 7.42 -17.37
C ALA A 23 60.35 6.65 -16.19
N LEU A 24 59.44 6.03 -15.40
CA LEU A 24 59.77 4.82 -14.66
C LEU A 24 58.49 4.01 -14.42
N THR A 25 58.54 2.81 -14.95
CA THR A 25 57.64 1.68 -14.85
C THR A 25 57.31 1.33 -13.41
N GLY A 26 56.02 1.17 -13.13
CA GLY A 26 55.50 0.54 -11.90
C GLY A 26 54.14 -0.08 -12.13
N CYS A 27 54.11 -1.37 -12.48
CA CYS A 27 52.91 -2.19 -12.41
C CYS A 27 52.41 -2.22 -10.95
N GLY A 28 51.29 -1.60 -10.69
CA GLY A 28 50.54 -1.73 -9.47
C GLY A 28 49.08 -1.90 -9.81
N SER A 29 48.58 -3.15 -9.78
CA SER A 29 47.18 -3.48 -9.83
C SER A 29 46.47 -2.81 -8.68
N SER A 30 45.85 -1.66 -8.92
CA SER A 30 44.89 -1.09 -8.00
C SER A 30 43.58 -1.86 -8.17
N LYS A 31 43.36 -2.89 -7.36
CA LYS A 31 41.99 -3.30 -7.02
C LYS A 31 41.34 -2.08 -6.40
N SER A 32 40.47 -1.43 -7.12
CA SER A 32 39.45 -0.58 -6.50
C SER A 32 38.45 -1.52 -5.81
N GLU A 33 38.66 -1.71 -4.54
CA GLU A 33 37.66 -2.34 -3.68
C GLU A 33 36.43 -1.43 -3.65
N SER A 34 35.36 -1.92 -4.25
CA SER A 34 34.00 -1.41 -4.04
C SER A 34 33.58 -1.77 -2.63
N SER A 35 33.96 -0.96 -1.63
CA SER A 35 33.63 -1.19 -0.23
C SER A 35 32.37 -0.47 0.27
N GLU A 36 31.57 0.14 -0.62
CA GLU A 36 30.37 0.88 -0.21
C GLU A 36 29.04 0.12 -0.37
N LYS A 37 29.04 -1.13 -0.85
CA LYS A 37 27.80 -1.90 -1.06
C LYS A 37 27.44 -2.90 0.05
N LYS A 38 28.27 -3.09 1.06
CA LYS A 38 28.06 -4.16 2.07
C LYS A 38 27.21 -3.79 3.28
N THR A 39 26.92 -2.53 3.52
CA THR A 39 26.11 -2.11 4.68
C THR A 39 24.61 -2.04 4.37
N ASP A 40 24.23 -1.96 3.10
CA ASP A 40 22.83 -1.83 2.66
C ASP A 40 22.08 -3.18 2.58
N ASP A 41 22.81 -4.29 2.41
CA ASP A 41 22.23 -5.63 2.29
C ASP A 41 21.61 -6.17 3.60
N LYS A 42 21.88 -5.54 4.75
CA LYS A 42 21.36 -5.95 6.06
C LYS A 42 20.21 -5.09 6.57
N LYS A 43 19.97 -3.96 5.95
CA LYS A 43 18.84 -3.09 6.26
C LYS A 43 17.68 -3.40 5.34
N ILE A 44 16.48 -3.48 5.92
CA ILE A 44 15.20 -3.62 5.21
C ILE A 44 14.35 -2.40 5.55
N THR A 45 13.93 -1.64 4.55
CA THR A 45 13.05 -0.47 4.72
C THR A 45 11.67 -0.79 4.16
N VAL A 46 10.62 -0.62 4.98
CA VAL A 46 9.24 -0.94 4.58
C VAL A 46 8.33 0.24 4.83
N ALA A 47 7.61 0.66 3.77
CA ALA A 47 6.51 1.62 3.85
C ALA A 47 5.21 0.88 4.19
N ALA A 48 4.49 1.29 5.23
CA ALA A 48 3.32 0.55 5.72
C ALA A 48 2.19 1.48 6.20
N SER A 49 0.94 0.98 6.25
CA SER A 49 -0.13 1.62 7.02
C SER A 49 0.09 1.38 8.52
N ALA A 50 -0.49 2.23 9.36
CA ALA A 50 -0.28 2.18 10.81
C ALA A 50 -0.70 0.84 11.42
N THR A 51 -1.93 0.40 11.19
CA THR A 51 -2.49 -0.87 11.68
C THR A 51 -3.25 -1.57 10.54
N PRO A 52 -3.20 -2.88 10.39
CA PRO A 52 -2.41 -3.84 11.17
C PRO A 52 -0.94 -3.94 10.72
N HIS A 53 -0.59 -3.37 9.56
CA HIS A 53 0.64 -3.63 8.82
C HIS A 53 1.91 -3.26 9.59
N ALA A 54 2.04 -2.01 10.05
CA ALA A 54 3.21 -1.59 10.82
C ALA A 54 3.30 -2.33 12.17
N GLU A 55 2.18 -2.65 12.81
CA GLU A 55 2.17 -3.41 14.06
C GLU A 55 2.68 -4.84 13.88
N ILE A 56 2.32 -5.50 12.76
CA ILE A 56 2.84 -6.82 12.39
C ILE A 56 4.35 -6.75 12.09
N LEU A 57 4.79 -5.70 11.39
CA LEU A 57 6.21 -5.46 11.11
C LEU A 57 7.00 -5.19 12.38
N GLU A 58 6.46 -4.45 13.35
CA GLU A 58 7.13 -4.22 14.64
C GLU A 58 7.36 -5.52 15.39
N GLU A 59 6.37 -6.44 15.41
CA GLU A 59 6.54 -7.78 15.99
C GLU A 59 7.62 -8.59 15.25
N ALA A 60 7.74 -8.44 13.94
CA ALA A 60 8.73 -9.11 13.12
C ALA A 60 10.18 -8.63 13.35
N LYS A 61 10.40 -7.43 13.92
CA LYS A 61 11.74 -6.83 14.09
C LYS A 61 12.71 -7.72 14.84
N THR A 62 12.28 -8.30 15.94
CA THR A 62 13.15 -9.18 16.75
C THR A 62 13.56 -10.42 15.99
N LEU A 63 12.61 -11.05 15.27
CA LEU A 63 12.87 -12.26 14.49
C LEU A 63 13.80 -11.97 13.30
N LEU A 64 13.67 -10.81 12.66
CA LEU A 64 14.57 -10.37 11.59
C LEU A 64 15.97 -10.07 12.12
N LYS A 65 16.07 -9.44 13.30
CA LYS A 65 17.35 -9.15 13.94
C LYS A 65 18.13 -10.45 14.25
N ASP A 66 17.45 -11.50 14.70
CA ASP A 66 18.06 -12.80 14.95
C ASP A 66 18.60 -13.46 13.66
N LYS A 67 18.01 -13.11 12.51
CA LYS A 67 18.49 -13.49 11.16
C LYS A 67 19.56 -12.54 10.61
N GLY A 68 19.96 -11.50 11.39
CA GLY A 68 21.00 -10.53 11.04
C GLY A 68 20.52 -9.39 10.14
N TYR A 69 19.21 -9.09 10.11
CA TYR A 69 18.63 -7.96 9.41
C TYR A 69 18.10 -6.89 10.38
N GLU A 70 18.22 -5.63 9.99
CA GLU A 70 17.63 -4.48 10.67
C GLU A 70 16.41 -4.02 9.89
N LEU A 71 15.23 -4.03 10.53
CA LEU A 71 13.98 -3.57 9.91
C LEU A 71 13.67 -2.14 10.33
N GLU A 72 13.55 -1.25 9.35
CA GLU A 72 13.02 0.10 9.51
C GLU A 72 11.63 0.19 8.87
N VAL A 73 10.66 0.65 9.65
CA VAL A 73 9.26 0.82 9.20
C VAL A 73 8.92 2.29 9.21
N LYS A 74 8.36 2.78 8.11
CA LYS A 74 7.80 4.13 8.02
C LYS A 74 6.30 4.04 7.71
N VAL A 75 5.51 4.69 8.55
CA VAL A 75 4.05 4.74 8.41
C VAL A 75 3.66 5.83 7.44
N PHE A 76 2.65 5.52 6.61
CA PHE A 76 1.99 6.42 5.68
C PHE A 76 0.48 6.34 5.89
N ASP A 77 -0.20 7.49 5.77
CA ASP A 77 -1.64 7.61 6.03
C ASP A 77 -2.50 7.45 4.76
N ASP A 78 -1.87 7.28 3.59
CA ASP A 78 -2.53 7.14 2.29
C ASP A 78 -2.06 5.89 1.52
N TYR A 79 -2.77 5.54 0.43
CA TYR A 79 -2.46 4.37 -0.40
C TYR A 79 -1.57 4.67 -1.62
N VAL A 80 -1.17 5.92 -1.85
CA VAL A 80 -0.39 6.33 -3.03
C VAL A 80 1.11 6.38 -2.73
N GLN A 81 1.47 7.03 -1.62
CA GLN A 81 2.87 7.24 -1.27
C GLN A 81 3.68 5.96 -1.04
N PRO A 82 3.14 4.90 -0.38
CA PRO A 82 3.91 3.67 -0.19
C PRO A 82 4.36 3.00 -1.50
N ASN A 83 3.54 3.07 -2.57
CA ASN A 83 3.95 2.58 -3.88
C ASN A 83 4.99 3.48 -4.54
N ASN A 84 4.84 4.80 -4.44
CA ASN A 84 5.77 5.75 -5.04
C ASN A 84 7.19 5.62 -4.46
N VAL A 85 7.33 5.46 -3.14
CA VAL A 85 8.65 5.36 -2.49
C VAL A 85 9.35 4.03 -2.76
N VAL A 86 8.59 2.95 -3.05
CA VAL A 86 9.16 1.67 -3.48
C VAL A 86 9.54 1.72 -4.96
N GLU A 87 8.69 2.29 -5.82
CA GLU A 87 9.02 2.45 -7.25
C GLU A 87 10.24 3.31 -7.46
N SER A 88 10.41 4.38 -6.68
CA SER A 88 11.61 5.23 -6.74
C SER A 88 12.89 4.56 -6.20
N GLY A 89 12.75 3.46 -5.44
CA GLY A 89 13.85 2.78 -4.77
C GLY A 89 14.29 3.44 -3.45
N GLU A 90 13.49 4.36 -2.90
CA GLU A 90 13.72 4.94 -1.57
C GLU A 90 13.46 3.91 -0.47
N PHE A 91 12.49 3.02 -0.68
CA PHE A 91 12.16 1.90 0.20
C PHE A 91 12.32 0.57 -0.53
N ASP A 92 12.67 -0.47 0.23
CA ASP A 92 12.83 -1.83 -0.32
C ASP A 92 11.49 -2.51 -0.63
N ALA A 93 10.50 -2.26 0.22
CA ALA A 93 9.17 -2.87 0.11
C ALA A 93 8.08 -1.97 0.67
N ASN A 94 6.83 -2.30 0.34
CA ASN A 94 5.69 -1.81 1.08
C ASN A 94 4.79 -2.96 1.57
N TYR A 95 4.00 -2.64 2.59
CA TYR A 95 3.01 -3.53 3.19
C TYR A 95 1.81 -2.73 3.63
N PHE A 96 0.77 -2.66 2.78
CA PHE A 96 -0.45 -1.86 3.02
C PHE A 96 -1.60 -2.23 2.09
N GLN A 97 -1.36 -2.98 1.01
CA GLN A 97 -2.25 -3.13 -0.13
C GLN A 97 -2.54 -4.59 -0.46
N HIS A 98 -3.69 -4.82 -1.08
CA HIS A 98 -4.06 -6.10 -1.67
C HIS A 98 -3.69 -6.18 -3.17
N VAL A 99 -3.66 -7.41 -3.70
CA VAL A 99 -3.23 -7.68 -5.08
C VAL A 99 -3.96 -6.83 -6.13
N PRO A 100 -5.31 -6.75 -6.17
CA PRO A 100 -5.98 -5.95 -7.20
C PRO A 100 -5.61 -4.46 -7.18
N TYR A 101 -5.38 -3.88 -5.98
CA TYR A 101 -4.94 -2.49 -5.87
C TYR A 101 -3.53 -2.30 -6.47
N LEU A 102 -2.60 -3.20 -6.16
CA LEU A 102 -1.25 -3.17 -6.73
C LEU A 102 -1.27 -3.23 -8.26
N GLU A 103 -2.04 -4.16 -8.82
CA GLU A 103 -2.16 -4.34 -10.27
C GLU A 103 -2.76 -3.10 -10.94
N GLN A 104 -3.84 -2.55 -10.38
CA GLN A 104 -4.49 -1.34 -10.88
C GLN A 104 -3.58 -0.11 -10.75
N PHE A 105 -2.86 0.03 -9.64
CA PHE A 105 -1.89 1.11 -9.45
C PHE A 105 -0.79 1.07 -10.51
N ASN A 106 -0.24 -0.12 -10.80
CA ASN A 106 0.75 -0.28 -11.87
C ASN A 106 0.18 0.14 -13.24
N GLU A 107 -1.06 -0.29 -13.55
CA GLU A 107 -1.73 0.08 -14.81
C GLU A 107 -1.93 1.61 -14.93
N GLU A 108 -2.41 2.25 -13.88
CA GLU A 108 -2.74 3.68 -13.88
C GLU A 108 -1.52 4.61 -13.82
N LYS A 109 -0.49 4.21 -13.06
CA LYS A 109 0.68 5.07 -12.77
C LYS A 109 1.91 4.69 -13.59
N GLY A 110 1.88 3.55 -14.30
CA GLY A 110 3.02 3.05 -15.06
C GLY A 110 4.18 2.61 -14.15
N THR A 111 3.85 2.08 -12.96
CA THR A 111 4.83 1.54 -12.02
C THR A 111 5.08 0.06 -12.29
N HIS A 112 6.18 -0.48 -11.72
CA HIS A 112 6.65 -1.85 -11.96
C HIS A 112 6.84 -2.59 -10.63
N LEU A 113 5.80 -2.55 -9.80
CA LEU A 113 5.80 -3.21 -8.51
C LEU A 113 5.26 -4.64 -8.66
N VAL A 114 5.88 -5.58 -7.93
CA VAL A 114 5.51 -7.00 -7.97
C VAL A 114 5.29 -7.54 -6.56
N VAL A 115 4.48 -8.60 -6.46
CA VAL A 115 4.25 -9.32 -5.21
C VAL A 115 5.47 -10.15 -4.85
N ALA A 116 6.05 -9.90 -3.66
CA ALA A 116 7.08 -10.74 -3.07
C ALA A 116 6.48 -11.81 -2.12
N GLY A 117 5.37 -11.54 -1.47
CA GLY A 117 4.67 -12.50 -0.62
C GLY A 117 3.26 -12.06 -0.26
N LYS A 118 2.35 -13.02 -0.18
CA LYS A 118 0.96 -12.86 0.28
C LYS A 118 0.94 -13.16 1.78
N ILE A 119 0.36 -12.27 2.61
CA ILE A 119 0.50 -12.35 4.07
C ILE A 119 -0.83 -12.55 4.79
N HIS A 120 -1.81 -11.68 4.55
CA HIS A 120 -3.09 -11.74 5.26
C HIS A 120 -4.23 -11.16 4.43
N TYR A 121 -5.44 -11.37 4.91
CA TYR A 121 -6.67 -10.80 4.38
C TYR A 121 -7.37 -9.96 5.45
N GLU A 122 -7.95 -8.84 5.05
CA GLU A 122 -8.78 -7.98 5.89
C GLU A 122 -10.19 -7.93 5.33
N PRO A 123 -11.20 -8.43 6.07
CA PRO A 123 -12.59 -8.33 5.63
C PRO A 123 -13.02 -6.87 5.46
N PHE A 124 -13.62 -6.58 4.32
CA PHE A 124 -14.23 -5.29 4.02
C PHE A 124 -15.61 -5.23 4.65
N GLY A 125 -16.00 -4.11 5.23
CA GLY A 125 -17.25 -4.05 6.00
C GLY A 125 -18.08 -2.80 5.76
N ILE A 126 -19.41 -2.94 5.95
CA ILE A 126 -20.37 -1.84 6.04
C ILE A 126 -20.53 -1.50 7.53
N TYR A 127 -20.23 -0.28 7.90
CA TYR A 127 -20.29 0.18 9.29
C TYR A 127 -21.37 1.23 9.50
N PRO A 128 -21.90 1.33 10.73
CA PRO A 128 -22.92 2.32 11.06
C PRO A 128 -22.38 3.75 10.96
N GLY A 129 -23.11 4.59 10.29
CA GLY A 129 -22.96 6.03 10.35
C GLY A 129 -23.98 6.65 11.31
N THR A 130 -24.86 7.51 10.80
CA THR A 130 -26.00 8.06 11.55
C THR A 130 -27.09 7.02 11.81
N LYS A 131 -27.15 5.95 10.99
CA LYS A 131 -28.07 4.80 11.16
C LYS A 131 -27.32 3.57 11.67
N LYS A 132 -28.00 2.73 12.46
CA LYS A 132 -27.38 1.64 13.21
C LYS A 132 -27.81 0.24 12.77
N ASP A 133 -28.76 0.12 11.84
CA ASP A 133 -29.22 -1.14 11.25
C ASP A 133 -29.42 -0.93 9.74
N LEU A 134 -29.04 -1.90 8.91
CA LEU A 134 -29.25 -1.84 7.46
C LEU A 134 -30.74 -1.87 7.08
N LYS A 135 -31.61 -2.36 7.98
CA LYS A 135 -33.07 -2.29 7.81
C LYS A 135 -33.63 -0.88 7.86
N ASP A 136 -32.88 0.07 8.43
CA ASP A 136 -33.27 1.47 8.51
C ASP A 136 -32.96 2.26 7.24
N ILE A 137 -32.42 1.59 6.20
CA ILE A 137 -32.14 2.23 4.90
C ILE A 137 -33.43 2.89 4.36
N ALA A 138 -33.31 4.17 4.04
CA ALA A 138 -34.40 4.99 3.52
C ALA A 138 -34.00 5.70 2.24
N LYS A 139 -35.01 6.18 1.55
CA LYS A 139 -34.80 6.93 0.31
C LYS A 139 -33.91 8.16 0.51
N GLY A 140 -32.86 8.25 -0.31
CA GLY A 140 -31.92 9.36 -0.30
C GLY A 140 -30.83 9.27 0.77
N ASP A 141 -30.71 8.13 1.45
CA ASP A 141 -29.58 7.91 2.37
C ASP A 141 -28.25 7.95 1.61
N LYS A 142 -27.24 8.46 2.31
CA LYS A 142 -25.87 8.52 1.81
C LYS A 142 -25.05 7.37 2.35
N ILE A 143 -24.29 6.73 1.47
CA ILE A 143 -23.30 5.70 1.84
C ILE A 143 -21.95 6.13 1.30
N ALA A 144 -20.99 6.36 2.18
CA ALA A 144 -19.63 6.71 1.78
C ALA A 144 -18.80 5.46 1.48
N VAL A 145 -18.08 5.49 0.36
CA VAL A 145 -17.24 4.40 -0.14
C VAL A 145 -15.87 4.93 -0.59
N PRO A 146 -14.80 4.09 -0.63
CA PRO A 146 -13.55 4.48 -1.27
C PRO A 146 -13.74 4.80 -2.75
N ASN A 147 -12.94 5.74 -3.29
CA ASN A 147 -13.03 6.20 -4.67
C ASN A 147 -11.94 5.64 -5.60
N ASP A 148 -11.04 4.81 -5.09
CA ASP A 148 -10.11 4.10 -5.97
C ASP A 148 -10.81 2.93 -6.65
N THR A 149 -10.42 2.67 -7.90
CA THR A 149 -11.11 1.73 -8.81
C THR A 149 -11.43 0.39 -8.18
N THR A 150 -10.50 -0.19 -7.42
CA THR A 150 -10.66 -1.55 -6.88
C THR A 150 -11.46 -1.59 -5.60
N ASN A 151 -11.31 -0.61 -4.71
CA ASN A 151 -12.06 -0.56 -3.46
C ASN A 151 -13.48 0.00 -3.66
N GLU A 152 -13.70 0.91 -4.62
CA GLU A 152 -15.05 1.31 -5.04
C GLU A 152 -15.84 0.09 -5.54
N ALA A 153 -15.27 -0.65 -6.52
CA ALA A 153 -15.91 -1.86 -7.04
C ALA A 153 -16.22 -2.87 -5.93
N ARG A 154 -15.27 -3.09 -5.02
CA ARG A 154 -15.42 -3.99 -3.87
C ARG A 154 -16.54 -3.52 -2.93
N ALA A 155 -16.65 -2.21 -2.68
CA ALA A 155 -17.74 -1.64 -1.89
C ALA A 155 -19.10 -1.84 -2.54
N LEU A 156 -19.21 -1.57 -3.85
CA LEU A 156 -20.44 -1.76 -4.60
C LEU A 156 -20.88 -3.22 -4.65
N LEU A 157 -19.94 -4.16 -4.80
CA LEU A 157 -20.21 -5.60 -4.71
C LEU A 157 -20.73 -5.99 -3.34
N LEU A 158 -20.12 -5.47 -2.24
CA LEU A 158 -20.59 -5.74 -0.89
C LEU A 158 -22.00 -5.16 -0.65
N LEU A 159 -22.31 -3.97 -1.19
CA LEU A 159 -23.66 -3.40 -1.13
C LEU A 159 -24.67 -4.26 -1.91
N GLN A 160 -24.29 -4.78 -3.07
CA GLN A 160 -25.10 -5.72 -3.86
C GLN A 160 -25.37 -7.02 -3.11
N ASP A 161 -24.33 -7.62 -2.50
CA ASP A 161 -24.46 -8.87 -1.75
C ASP A 161 -25.43 -8.73 -0.55
N ASN A 162 -25.60 -7.51 -0.08
CA ASN A 162 -26.56 -7.18 0.99
C ASN A 162 -27.91 -6.65 0.46
N GLY A 163 -28.17 -6.73 -0.85
CA GLY A 163 -29.44 -6.36 -1.47
C GLY A 163 -29.76 -4.85 -1.45
N ILE A 164 -28.75 -4.00 -1.25
CA ILE A 164 -28.91 -2.54 -1.16
C ILE A 164 -29.00 -1.93 -2.56
N ILE A 165 -28.18 -2.43 -3.49
CA ILE A 165 -28.16 -2.07 -4.92
C ILE A 165 -28.09 -3.34 -5.76
N LYS A 166 -28.27 -3.21 -7.06
CA LYS A 166 -27.94 -4.23 -8.05
C LYS A 166 -27.03 -3.62 -9.12
N LEU A 167 -25.95 -4.29 -9.43
CA LEU A 167 -25.01 -3.93 -10.50
C LEU A 167 -25.40 -4.62 -11.81
N LYS A 168 -25.02 -4.04 -12.94
CA LYS A 168 -25.12 -4.67 -14.25
C LYS A 168 -24.36 -6.00 -14.28
N ASP A 169 -24.89 -6.95 -15.03
CA ASP A 169 -24.23 -8.24 -15.22
C ASP A 169 -22.81 -8.05 -15.76
N GLY A 170 -21.84 -8.72 -15.10
CA GLY A 170 -20.44 -8.69 -15.51
C GLY A 170 -19.64 -7.45 -15.09
N ALA A 171 -20.18 -6.53 -14.30
CA ALA A 171 -19.46 -5.35 -13.81
C ALA A 171 -18.20 -5.74 -12.99
N GLY A 172 -18.29 -6.75 -12.11
CA GLY A 172 -17.16 -7.37 -11.43
C GLY A 172 -16.28 -6.41 -10.64
N ILE A 173 -14.98 -6.73 -10.55
CA ILE A 173 -13.99 -6.01 -9.74
C ILE A 173 -13.58 -4.63 -10.32
N LYS A 174 -14.19 -4.19 -11.40
CA LYS A 174 -14.02 -2.85 -12.02
C LYS A 174 -15.33 -2.08 -12.04
N ALA A 175 -16.35 -2.50 -11.27
CA ALA A 175 -17.64 -1.83 -11.18
C ALA A 175 -17.47 -0.39 -10.67
N THR A 176 -18.26 0.53 -11.23
CA THR A 176 -18.34 1.93 -10.83
C THR A 176 -19.79 2.27 -10.48
N VAL A 177 -20.03 3.44 -9.90
CA VAL A 177 -21.41 3.93 -9.65
C VAL A 177 -22.28 3.97 -10.93
N ASN A 178 -21.67 4.07 -12.11
CA ASN A 178 -22.37 4.04 -13.40
C ASN A 178 -22.89 2.64 -13.78
N ASP A 179 -22.43 1.60 -13.06
CA ASP A 179 -22.87 0.23 -13.27
C ASP A 179 -24.01 -0.19 -12.34
N ILE A 180 -24.51 0.72 -11.51
CA ILE A 180 -25.70 0.48 -10.71
C ILE A 180 -26.92 0.40 -11.63
N GLU A 181 -27.52 -0.80 -11.75
CA GLU A 181 -28.72 -1.06 -12.54
C GLU A 181 -29.99 -0.79 -11.73
N GLU A 182 -30.02 -1.22 -10.45
CA GLU A 182 -31.16 -0.98 -9.57
C GLU A 182 -30.69 -0.33 -8.26
N ASN A 183 -31.42 0.70 -7.86
CA ASN A 183 -31.20 1.44 -6.62
C ASN A 183 -32.57 1.77 -6.00
N PRO A 184 -33.22 0.76 -5.35
CA PRO A 184 -34.62 0.86 -4.94
C PRO A 184 -34.88 1.98 -3.93
N ASN A 185 -33.87 2.32 -3.11
CA ASN A 185 -33.98 3.39 -2.13
C ASN A 185 -33.38 4.72 -2.62
N ASN A 186 -32.97 4.82 -3.90
CA ASN A 186 -32.28 6.00 -4.43
C ASN A 186 -31.19 6.49 -3.48
N ILE A 187 -30.36 5.57 -2.94
CA ILE A 187 -29.22 5.94 -2.10
C ILE A 187 -28.22 6.75 -2.93
N GLU A 188 -27.55 7.68 -2.26
CA GLU A 188 -26.45 8.45 -2.83
C GLU A 188 -25.13 7.80 -2.42
N ILE A 189 -24.34 7.33 -3.38
CA ILE A 189 -22.98 6.87 -3.13
C ILE A 189 -22.06 8.09 -3.08
N VAL A 190 -21.34 8.24 -1.97
CA VAL A 190 -20.38 9.32 -1.72
C VAL A 190 -18.99 8.75 -1.83
N GLU A 191 -18.33 9.01 -2.96
CA GLU A 191 -17.01 8.51 -3.29
C GLU A 191 -15.94 9.43 -2.66
N LEU A 192 -15.09 8.88 -1.79
CA LEU A 192 -14.03 9.60 -1.08
C LEU A 192 -12.72 8.82 -1.11
N GLU A 193 -11.59 9.51 -0.96
CA GLU A 193 -10.34 8.81 -0.65
C GLU A 193 -10.54 7.88 0.55
N ALA A 194 -10.02 6.65 0.49
CA ALA A 194 -10.25 5.62 1.50
C ALA A 194 -9.95 6.11 2.93
N ALA A 195 -8.88 6.88 3.12
CA ALA A 195 -8.50 7.50 4.39
C ALA A 195 -9.51 8.55 4.92
N GLN A 196 -10.39 9.09 4.04
CA GLN A 196 -11.39 10.09 4.43
C GLN A 196 -12.73 9.46 4.82
N VAL A 197 -13.03 8.24 4.34
CA VAL A 197 -14.31 7.58 4.60
C VAL A 197 -14.64 7.47 6.09
N PRO A 198 -13.73 7.07 7.00
CA PRO A 198 -14.04 7.02 8.43
C PRO A 198 -14.40 8.38 9.06
N ARG A 199 -13.97 9.47 8.44
CA ARG A 199 -14.15 10.82 9.00
C ARG A 199 -15.56 11.37 8.82
N VAL A 200 -16.32 10.82 7.87
CA VAL A 200 -17.69 11.27 7.55
C VAL A 200 -18.78 10.41 8.20
N VAL A 201 -18.43 9.51 9.14
CA VAL A 201 -19.39 8.58 9.78
C VAL A 201 -20.60 9.30 10.41
N ASN A 202 -20.42 10.54 10.88
CA ASN A 202 -21.51 11.33 11.47
C ASN A 202 -22.32 12.13 10.44
N GLU A 203 -21.96 12.10 9.16
CA GLU A 203 -22.55 12.89 8.08
C GLU A 203 -23.34 12.03 7.10
N VAL A 204 -23.12 10.71 7.09
CA VAL A 204 -23.75 9.76 6.18
C VAL A 204 -24.50 8.67 6.95
N ALA A 205 -25.41 7.96 6.27
CA ALA A 205 -26.16 6.87 6.89
C ALA A 205 -25.25 5.68 7.23
N TYR A 206 -24.35 5.33 6.31
CA TYR A 206 -23.41 4.21 6.46
C TYR A 206 -22.08 4.55 5.79
N VAL A 207 -21.01 3.86 6.20
CA VAL A 207 -19.69 3.91 5.57
C VAL A 207 -19.22 2.50 5.23
N VAL A 208 -18.50 2.35 4.12
CA VAL A 208 -17.86 1.09 3.74
C VAL A 208 -16.36 1.27 3.88
N LEU A 209 -15.73 0.49 4.78
CA LEU A 209 -14.34 0.71 5.18
C LEU A 209 -13.44 -0.48 4.86
N ASN A 210 -12.23 -0.17 4.39
CA ASN A 210 -11.11 -1.10 4.40
C ASN A 210 -10.75 -1.49 5.85
N GLY A 211 -10.26 -2.71 6.05
CA GLY A 211 -9.96 -3.25 7.38
C GLY A 211 -8.99 -2.40 8.18
N ASN A 212 -7.90 -1.93 7.56
CA ASN A 212 -6.93 -1.06 8.24
C ASN A 212 -7.56 0.25 8.71
N TYR A 213 -8.34 0.95 7.88
CA TYR A 213 -9.00 2.20 8.28
C TYR A 213 -10.13 1.97 9.28
N ALA A 214 -10.80 0.81 9.25
CA ALA A 214 -11.74 0.43 10.29
C ALA A 214 -11.01 0.26 11.64
N LEU A 215 -9.88 -0.46 11.67
CA LEU A 215 -9.06 -0.64 12.88
C LEU A 215 -8.52 0.70 13.41
N GLU A 216 -8.03 1.57 12.54
CA GLU A 216 -7.57 2.92 12.92
C GLU A 216 -8.69 3.77 13.54
N ALA A 217 -9.93 3.59 13.07
CA ALA A 217 -11.13 4.21 13.63
C ALA A 217 -11.70 3.47 14.87
N ASN A 218 -10.99 2.45 15.38
CA ASN A 218 -11.40 1.59 16.50
C ASN A 218 -12.64 0.74 16.21
N TYR A 219 -12.90 0.38 14.96
CA TYR A 219 -13.92 -0.58 14.56
C TYR A 219 -13.32 -1.95 14.30
N THR A 220 -14.06 -3.00 14.57
CA THR A 220 -13.76 -4.37 14.18
C THR A 220 -14.94 -5.00 13.46
N VAL A 221 -14.67 -5.86 12.48
CA VAL A 221 -15.75 -6.48 11.69
C VAL A 221 -16.72 -7.27 12.53
N LYS A 222 -16.24 -8.05 13.50
CA LYS A 222 -17.10 -8.92 14.34
C LYS A 222 -18.00 -8.14 15.29
N LYS A 223 -17.58 -6.97 15.75
CA LYS A 223 -18.27 -6.22 16.79
C LYS A 223 -19.10 -5.06 16.23
N ASP A 224 -18.57 -4.39 15.20
CA ASP A 224 -19.08 -3.08 14.82
C ASP A 224 -19.66 -3.07 13.40
N ALA A 225 -19.29 -4.04 12.51
CA ALA A 225 -19.80 -4.07 11.16
C ALA A 225 -21.26 -4.57 11.12
N LEU A 226 -22.09 -3.91 10.32
CA LEU A 226 -23.47 -4.31 10.03
C LEU A 226 -23.52 -5.47 9.02
N ALA A 227 -22.56 -5.49 8.10
CA ALA A 227 -22.30 -6.58 7.17
C ALA A 227 -20.83 -6.53 6.76
N TYR A 228 -20.25 -7.67 6.42
CA TYR A 228 -18.86 -7.76 5.96
C TYR A 228 -18.62 -9.01 5.12
N GLU A 229 -17.51 -9.01 4.39
CA GLU A 229 -17.07 -10.14 3.59
C GLU A 229 -16.68 -11.33 4.46
N LYS A 230 -17.11 -12.53 4.06
CA LYS A 230 -16.79 -13.76 4.79
C LYS A 230 -15.37 -14.22 4.51
N SER A 231 -14.71 -14.81 5.50
CA SER A 231 -13.35 -15.33 5.40
C SER A 231 -13.17 -16.50 4.43
N ASP A 232 -14.23 -17.21 4.08
CA ASP A 232 -14.28 -18.31 3.12
C ASP A 232 -14.78 -17.88 1.72
N SER A 233 -15.00 -16.57 1.52
CA SER A 233 -15.46 -16.02 0.25
C SER A 233 -14.37 -15.95 -0.81
N GLU A 234 -14.79 -15.74 -2.06
CA GLU A 234 -13.86 -15.44 -3.14
C GLU A 234 -13.10 -14.12 -2.90
N ALA A 235 -13.73 -13.16 -2.22
CA ALA A 235 -13.08 -11.91 -1.81
C ALA A 235 -11.85 -12.17 -0.93
N ALA A 236 -11.92 -13.13 0.00
CA ALA A 236 -10.80 -13.47 0.87
C ALA A 236 -9.57 -13.98 0.10
N LYS A 237 -9.76 -14.59 -1.06
CA LYS A 237 -8.68 -15.05 -1.94
C LYS A 237 -8.17 -13.94 -2.86
N THR A 238 -9.06 -13.06 -3.29
CA THR A 238 -8.78 -11.99 -4.25
C THR A 238 -8.05 -10.83 -3.59
N TYR A 239 -8.53 -10.38 -2.42
CA TYR A 239 -8.04 -9.15 -1.76
C TYR A 239 -7.01 -9.45 -0.66
N VAL A 240 -6.08 -10.37 -0.94
CA VAL A 240 -4.97 -10.69 -0.03
C VAL A 240 -3.96 -9.55 0.01
N ASN A 241 -3.60 -9.11 1.22
CA ASN A 241 -2.56 -8.12 1.47
C ASN A 241 -1.17 -8.71 1.30
N VAL A 242 -0.28 -7.94 0.67
CA VAL A 242 1.01 -8.42 0.17
C VAL A 242 2.18 -7.55 0.60
N ILE A 243 3.35 -8.17 0.64
CA ILE A 243 4.62 -7.45 0.52
C ILE A 243 4.84 -7.20 -0.96
N ALA A 244 4.88 -5.93 -1.36
CA ALA A 244 5.21 -5.53 -2.72
C ALA A 244 6.59 -4.85 -2.76
N VAL A 245 7.31 -5.11 -3.84
CA VAL A 245 8.65 -4.62 -4.11
C VAL A 245 8.76 -4.14 -5.56
N LYS A 246 9.79 -3.37 -5.87
CA LYS A 246 10.11 -3.07 -7.26
C LYS A 246 10.53 -4.35 -8.00
N GLU A 247 10.07 -4.53 -9.24
CA GLU A 247 10.39 -5.67 -10.10
C GLU A 247 11.90 -5.95 -10.12
N GLY A 248 12.26 -7.22 -9.97
CA GLY A 248 13.64 -7.70 -9.87
C GLY A 248 14.19 -7.80 -8.46
N ASN A 249 13.52 -7.26 -7.44
CA ASN A 249 13.93 -7.32 -6.03
C ASN A 249 13.21 -8.42 -5.24
N GLU A 250 12.17 -9.05 -5.78
CA GLU A 250 11.31 -10.03 -5.09
C GLU A 250 12.06 -11.27 -4.61
N ASN A 251 13.20 -11.56 -5.22
CA ASN A 251 14.03 -12.72 -4.91
C ASN A 251 15.29 -12.38 -4.09
N SER A 252 15.47 -11.12 -3.65
CA SER A 252 16.62 -10.73 -2.83
C SER A 252 16.57 -11.41 -1.47
N GLU A 253 17.74 -11.73 -0.90
CA GLU A 253 17.85 -12.47 0.38
C GLU A 253 17.12 -11.75 1.52
N LYS A 254 17.21 -10.40 1.58
CA LYS A 254 16.55 -9.61 2.62
C LYS A 254 15.02 -9.62 2.49
N ILE A 255 14.48 -9.62 1.28
CA ILE A 255 13.02 -9.68 1.04
C ILE A 255 12.50 -11.09 1.33
N LYS A 256 13.21 -12.14 0.93
CA LYS A 256 12.87 -13.52 1.32
C LYS A 256 12.84 -13.66 2.84
N ALA A 257 13.87 -13.15 3.54
CA ALA A 257 13.90 -13.18 5.01
C ALA A 257 12.72 -12.44 5.64
N LEU A 258 12.30 -11.30 5.07
CA LEU A 258 11.11 -10.55 5.52
C LEU A 258 9.83 -11.38 5.35
N VAL A 259 9.61 -11.94 4.15
CA VAL A 259 8.41 -12.75 3.85
C VAL A 259 8.38 -14.02 4.71
N ASP A 260 9.50 -14.72 4.88
CA ASP A 260 9.60 -15.92 5.72
C ASP A 260 9.25 -15.62 7.19
N VAL A 261 9.73 -14.49 7.72
CA VAL A 261 9.42 -14.09 9.08
C VAL A 261 7.94 -13.74 9.21
N LEU A 262 7.37 -12.98 8.27
CA LEU A 262 5.95 -12.61 8.30
C LEU A 262 5.01 -13.82 8.17
N LYS A 263 5.46 -14.90 7.53
CA LYS A 263 4.72 -16.18 7.43
C LYS A 263 5.02 -17.17 8.55
N SER A 264 5.88 -16.81 9.53
CA SER A 264 6.23 -17.71 10.64
C SER A 264 5.05 -17.93 11.61
N ASP A 265 5.08 -19.07 12.30
CA ASP A 265 4.05 -19.42 13.28
C ASP A 265 3.94 -18.38 14.40
N SER A 266 5.04 -17.71 14.76
CA SER A 266 5.05 -16.65 15.77
C SER A 266 4.22 -15.45 15.32
N ILE A 267 4.38 -15.01 14.08
CA ILE A 267 3.61 -13.87 13.52
C ILE A 267 2.15 -14.27 13.28
N LYS A 268 1.89 -15.48 12.78
CA LYS A 268 0.52 -16.01 12.64
C LYS A 268 -0.22 -15.98 13.97
N LYS A 269 0.42 -16.49 15.03
CA LYS A 269 -0.15 -16.47 16.38
C LYS A 269 -0.40 -15.04 16.88
N PHE A 270 0.52 -14.12 16.65
CA PHE A 270 0.34 -12.71 17.00
C PHE A 270 -0.89 -12.11 16.30
N ILE A 271 -1.05 -12.36 14.99
CA ILE A 271 -2.19 -11.88 14.20
C ILE A 271 -3.50 -12.42 14.79
N ASP A 272 -3.58 -13.72 15.04
CA ASP A 272 -4.80 -14.38 15.55
C ASP A 272 -5.18 -13.84 16.93
N GLU A 273 -4.20 -13.71 17.85
CA GLU A 273 -4.44 -13.25 19.22
C GLU A 273 -4.79 -11.76 19.29
N LYS A 274 -4.18 -10.94 18.43
CA LYS A 274 -4.36 -9.49 18.51
C LYS A 274 -5.62 -9.00 17.80
N TYR A 275 -5.93 -9.56 16.63
CA TYR A 275 -6.98 -8.97 15.76
C TYR A 275 -8.29 -9.75 15.76
N ASP A 276 -8.37 -10.93 16.40
CA ASP A 276 -9.60 -11.72 16.57
C ASP A 276 -10.46 -11.80 15.30
N GLY A 277 -9.82 -12.07 14.14
CA GLY A 277 -10.47 -12.22 12.84
C GLY A 277 -10.78 -10.92 12.10
N ALA A 278 -10.37 -9.74 12.60
CA ALA A 278 -10.32 -8.51 11.81
C ALA A 278 -9.15 -8.54 10.81
N VAL A 279 -8.13 -9.34 11.11
CA VAL A 279 -7.02 -9.69 10.23
C VAL A 279 -6.91 -11.21 10.21
N ILE A 280 -6.87 -11.81 9.04
CA ILE A 280 -6.90 -13.26 8.86
C ILE A 280 -5.66 -13.68 8.09
N VAL A 281 -4.87 -14.57 8.68
CA VAL A 281 -3.66 -15.11 8.05
C VAL A 281 -3.99 -15.77 6.72
N TYR A 282 -3.18 -15.53 5.70
CA TYR A 282 -3.30 -16.20 4.42
C TYR A 282 -2.35 -17.41 4.37
N ASP A 283 -2.93 -18.62 4.38
CA ASP A 283 -2.20 -19.89 4.32
C ASP A 283 -2.12 -20.51 2.91
N GLY A 284 -2.57 -19.77 1.89
CA GLY A 284 -2.47 -20.19 0.49
C GLY A 284 -1.07 -19.96 -0.10
N GLU A 285 -0.85 -20.52 -1.30
CA GLU A 285 0.35 -20.30 -2.10
C GLU A 285 0.36 -18.94 -2.82
#